data_0e102b3dadcca92e1c2060bd9cdd1ba0
#
_entry.id   0e102b3dadcca92e1c2060bd9cdd1ba0
#
_cell.length_a   1.000
_cell.length_b   1.000
_cell.length_c   1.000
_cell.angle_alpha   90.00
_cell.angle_beta   90.00
_cell.angle_gamma   90.00
#
_symmetry.space_group_name_H-M   'P 1'
#
loop_
_entity.id
_entity.type
_entity.pdbx_description
1 polymer ?
#
loop_
_entity_poly.entity_id
_entity_poly.type
_entity_poly.pdbx_seq_one_letter_code
_entity_poly.pdbx_strand_id
1 'polypeptide(L)'
;VNDQYDIYYSALLSDGTQTGWGKNGETVGTMNTGLYLTGFRLAYFAKNTASGLDTSNTLKSAHADGIQYVDGQMRYIHGNGDSYTGWGWLGNDRYYFKDSVPVTGWQYIDGLKYYFGEDGRMWSDVESLLGSDGPYLIKINKEMNCMTIYAQDGGNGYIIPVKSFLTSVGDDTPVGTFKTPEKYRWRLMIHDVYTQYATRRGA
;
A
#
# COMPACT_ATOMS: atom_id res chain seq x y z
N VAL A 1 -3.97 -20.21 -42.23
CA VAL A 1 -5.21 -20.70 -41.59
C VAL A 1 -6.09 -21.27 -42.68
N ASN A 2 -6.55 -22.49 -42.51
CA ASN A 2 -7.40 -23.15 -43.47
C ASN A 2 -8.82 -22.55 -43.41
N ASP A 3 -9.39 -22.19 -44.54
CA ASP A 3 -10.70 -21.56 -44.62
C ASP A 3 -11.87 -22.49 -44.24
N GLN A 4 -11.61 -23.78 -44.12
CA GLN A 4 -12.64 -24.77 -43.79
C GLN A 4 -12.72 -25.16 -42.32
N TYR A 5 -11.66 -24.92 -41.53
CA TYR A 5 -11.58 -25.36 -40.15
C TYR A 5 -11.07 -24.23 -39.22
N ASP A 6 -11.55 -24.27 -38.00
CA ASP A 6 -10.99 -23.49 -36.86
C ASP A 6 -10.16 -24.46 -35.99
N ILE A 7 -8.98 -24.02 -35.61
CA ILE A 7 -8.09 -24.75 -34.69
C ILE A 7 -8.16 -24.07 -33.31
N TYR A 8 -8.42 -24.88 -32.31
CA TYR A 8 -8.44 -24.45 -30.90
C TYR A 8 -7.35 -25.14 -30.12
N TYR A 9 -6.73 -24.47 -29.22
CA TYR A 9 -5.70 -25.00 -28.34
C TYR A 9 -5.74 -24.40 -26.96
N SER A 10 -5.31 -25.17 -25.96
CA SER A 10 -5.26 -24.77 -24.56
C SER A 10 -4.00 -25.31 -23.90
N ALA A 11 -3.40 -24.57 -22.98
CA ALA A 11 -2.18 -24.95 -22.29
C ALA A 11 -2.49 -25.67 -20.98
N LEU A 12 -1.72 -26.71 -20.68
CA LEU A 12 -1.66 -27.35 -19.36
C LEU A 12 -0.45 -26.79 -18.62
N LEU A 13 -0.65 -26.37 -17.38
CA LEU A 13 0.35 -25.68 -16.59
C LEU A 13 0.91 -26.55 -15.46
N SER A 14 2.10 -26.17 -14.94
CA SER A 14 2.82 -26.94 -13.92
C SER A 14 2.11 -27.04 -12.58
N ASP A 15 1.10 -26.22 -12.32
CA ASP A 15 0.21 -26.30 -11.15
C ASP A 15 -0.98 -27.26 -11.36
N GLY A 16 -1.03 -27.95 -12.49
CA GLY A 16 -2.14 -28.84 -12.86
C GLY A 16 -3.35 -28.14 -13.45
N THR A 17 -3.35 -26.82 -13.58
CA THR A 17 -4.46 -26.05 -14.16
C THR A 17 -4.37 -26.00 -15.68
N GLN A 18 -5.48 -25.67 -16.34
CA GLN A 18 -5.59 -25.48 -17.78
C GLN A 18 -6.03 -24.05 -18.08
N THR A 19 -5.51 -23.46 -19.16
CA THR A 19 -6.01 -22.19 -19.68
C THR A 19 -7.32 -22.36 -20.43
N GLY A 20 -8.01 -21.26 -20.72
CA GLY A 20 -9.06 -21.28 -21.73
C GLY A 20 -8.51 -21.65 -23.12
N TRP A 21 -9.43 -21.89 -24.07
CA TRP A 21 -9.11 -22.28 -25.43
C TRP A 21 -8.92 -21.05 -26.33
N GLY A 22 -7.70 -20.86 -26.82
CA GLY A 22 -7.42 -19.88 -27.87
C GLY A 22 -7.73 -20.43 -29.26
N LYS A 23 -8.06 -19.54 -30.17
CA LYS A 23 -8.49 -19.87 -31.54
C LYS A 23 -7.53 -19.28 -32.57
N ASN A 24 -7.15 -20.07 -33.58
CA ASN A 24 -6.55 -19.58 -34.84
C ASN A 24 -5.36 -18.60 -34.71
N GLY A 25 -4.47 -18.78 -33.76
CA GLY A 25 -3.31 -17.92 -33.54
C GLY A 25 -3.43 -16.98 -32.33
N GLU A 26 -4.52 -17.06 -31.58
CA GLU A 26 -4.62 -16.36 -30.30
C GLU A 26 -3.55 -16.86 -29.30
N THR A 27 -3.07 -15.98 -28.45
CA THR A 27 -2.08 -16.32 -27.44
C THR A 27 -2.70 -17.16 -26.32
N VAL A 28 -2.07 -18.27 -26.00
CA VAL A 28 -2.48 -19.17 -24.93
C VAL A 28 -1.26 -19.51 -24.07
N GLY A 29 -1.45 -19.54 -22.76
CA GLY A 29 -0.36 -19.89 -21.86
C GLY A 29 -0.32 -19.09 -20.59
N THR A 30 0.88 -18.73 -20.13
CA THR A 30 1.11 -17.94 -18.93
C THR A 30 2.17 -16.87 -19.17
N MET A 31 2.07 -15.76 -18.43
CA MET A 31 3.05 -14.68 -18.43
C MET A 31 3.31 -14.23 -16.99
N ASN A 32 4.58 -14.19 -16.58
CA ASN A 32 5.03 -13.74 -15.25
C ASN A 32 4.43 -14.51 -14.05
N THR A 33 3.93 -15.74 -14.26
CA THR A 33 3.32 -16.56 -13.20
C THR A 33 4.33 -17.44 -12.46
N GLY A 34 5.54 -17.60 -12.99
CA GLY A 34 6.45 -18.67 -12.56
C GLY A 34 6.00 -20.08 -12.98
N LEU A 35 4.81 -20.22 -13.57
CA LEU A 35 4.33 -21.49 -14.09
C LEU A 35 4.91 -21.75 -15.48
N TYR A 36 5.11 -23.03 -15.82
CA TYR A 36 5.57 -23.45 -17.13
C TYR A 36 4.57 -24.42 -17.76
N LEU A 37 4.65 -24.56 -19.09
CA LEU A 37 3.82 -25.50 -19.82
C LEU A 37 4.27 -26.93 -19.53
N THR A 38 3.32 -27.77 -19.16
CA THR A 38 3.52 -29.24 -19.03
C THR A 38 2.91 -29.99 -20.21
N GLY A 39 2.01 -29.35 -20.96
CA GLY A 39 1.38 -29.93 -22.14
C GLY A 39 0.42 -28.94 -22.80
N PHE A 40 -0.22 -29.39 -23.83
CA PHE A 40 -1.28 -28.65 -24.50
C PHE A 40 -2.38 -29.60 -25.00
N ARG A 41 -3.56 -29.05 -25.18
CA ARG A 41 -4.69 -29.71 -25.83
C ARG A 41 -4.97 -29.03 -27.16
N LEU A 42 -5.32 -29.83 -28.16
CA LEU A 42 -5.67 -29.36 -29.49
C LEU A 42 -7.05 -29.91 -29.88
N ALA A 43 -7.86 -29.09 -30.47
CA ALA A 43 -9.14 -29.46 -31.08
C ALA A 43 -9.32 -28.71 -32.39
N TYR A 44 -10.00 -29.32 -33.35
CA TYR A 44 -10.38 -28.66 -34.60
C TYR A 44 -11.86 -28.90 -34.90
N PHE A 45 -12.49 -27.93 -35.48
CA PHE A 45 -13.91 -27.91 -35.81
C PHE A 45 -14.08 -27.35 -37.21
N ALA A 46 -15.15 -27.74 -37.92
CA ALA A 46 -15.54 -27.02 -39.12
C ALA A 46 -15.74 -25.53 -38.78
N LYS A 47 -15.49 -24.63 -39.70
CA LYS A 47 -15.51 -23.20 -39.51
C LYS A 47 -16.78 -22.75 -38.78
N ASN A 48 -16.60 -22.05 -37.65
CA ASN A 48 -17.67 -21.52 -36.81
C ASN A 48 -18.66 -22.53 -36.20
N THR A 49 -18.26 -23.80 -36.05
CA THR A 49 -19.13 -24.84 -35.47
C THR A 49 -18.74 -25.27 -34.07
N ALA A 50 -17.64 -24.77 -33.54
CA ALA A 50 -17.19 -25.11 -32.19
C ALA A 50 -18.23 -24.68 -31.12
N SER A 51 -18.51 -25.59 -30.20
CA SER A 51 -19.38 -25.35 -29.05
C SER A 51 -18.82 -26.02 -27.80
N GLY A 52 -19.15 -25.47 -26.62
CA GLY A 52 -18.76 -26.06 -25.33
C GLY A 52 -17.30 -25.82 -24.94
N LEU A 53 -16.55 -25.02 -25.68
CA LEU A 53 -15.20 -24.62 -25.31
C LEU A 53 -15.24 -23.32 -24.48
N ASP A 54 -14.59 -23.31 -23.31
CA ASP A 54 -14.36 -22.09 -22.57
C ASP A 54 -13.21 -21.31 -23.23
N THR A 55 -13.51 -20.20 -23.86
CA THR A 55 -12.55 -19.30 -24.52
C THR A 55 -12.12 -18.13 -23.64
N SER A 56 -12.56 -18.08 -22.39
CA SER A 56 -12.09 -17.10 -21.42
C SER A 56 -10.71 -17.50 -20.86
N ASN A 57 -9.97 -16.53 -20.33
CA ASN A 57 -8.69 -16.76 -19.64
C ASN A 57 -7.66 -17.61 -20.43
N THR A 58 -7.54 -17.34 -21.72
CA THR A 58 -6.57 -18.01 -22.60
C THR A 58 -5.12 -17.75 -22.18
N LEU A 59 -4.83 -16.55 -21.65
CA LEU A 59 -3.54 -16.17 -21.13
C LEU A 59 -3.66 -15.91 -19.62
N LYS A 60 -3.09 -16.81 -18.80
CA LYS A 60 -2.91 -16.54 -17.38
C LYS A 60 -1.69 -15.63 -17.21
N SER A 61 -1.91 -14.39 -16.88
CA SER A 61 -0.87 -13.50 -16.40
C SER A 61 -0.97 -13.44 -14.88
N ALA A 62 0.10 -13.82 -14.17
CA ALA A 62 0.21 -13.31 -12.82
C ALA A 62 0.68 -11.87 -12.95
N HIS A 63 -0.09 -11.01 -12.44
CA HIS A 63 0.46 -9.77 -11.94
C HIS A 63 1.27 -10.15 -10.69
N ALA A 64 2.53 -9.70 -10.60
CA ALA A 64 3.25 -9.78 -9.32
C ALA A 64 2.36 -9.08 -8.28
N ASP A 65 2.23 -9.67 -7.08
CA ASP A 65 1.57 -8.98 -5.98
C ASP A 65 2.18 -7.60 -5.80
N GLY A 66 1.37 -6.58 -5.79
CA GLY A 66 1.86 -5.24 -5.55
C GLY A 66 1.21 -4.13 -6.36
N ILE A 67 1.83 -2.97 -6.27
CA ILE A 67 1.38 -1.76 -6.95
C ILE A 67 1.81 -1.82 -8.42
N GLN A 68 0.84 -1.65 -9.30
CA GLN A 68 1.00 -1.65 -10.75
C GLN A 68 0.20 -0.52 -11.38
N TYR A 69 0.54 -0.15 -12.61
CA TYR A 69 -0.24 0.79 -13.42
C TYR A 69 -1.01 0.01 -14.47
N VAL A 70 -2.32 0.07 -14.39
CA VAL A 70 -3.26 -0.53 -15.35
C VAL A 70 -4.00 0.61 -16.04
N ASP A 71 -3.92 0.69 -17.35
CA ASP A 71 -4.51 1.78 -18.16
C ASP A 71 -4.14 3.17 -17.64
N GLY A 72 -2.88 3.34 -17.19
CA GLY A 72 -2.36 4.58 -16.64
C GLY A 72 -2.80 4.91 -15.21
N GLN A 73 -3.60 4.06 -14.59
CA GLN A 73 -4.06 4.21 -13.21
C GLN A 73 -3.29 3.30 -12.26
N MET A 74 -2.87 3.85 -11.12
CA MET A 74 -2.25 3.05 -10.06
C MET A 74 -3.28 2.10 -9.45
N ARG A 75 -2.89 0.83 -9.30
CA ARG A 75 -3.70 -0.19 -8.63
C ARG A 75 -2.79 -1.13 -7.82
N TYR A 76 -3.33 -1.70 -6.76
CA TYR A 76 -2.72 -2.86 -6.12
C TYR A 76 -3.38 -4.12 -6.67
N ILE A 77 -2.58 -5.05 -7.17
CA ILE A 77 -3.07 -6.28 -7.77
C ILE A 77 -2.49 -7.47 -7.01
N HIS A 78 -3.35 -8.40 -6.59
CA HIS A 78 -2.92 -9.71 -6.15
C HIS A 78 -2.61 -10.60 -7.34
N GLY A 79 -1.64 -11.51 -7.18
CA GLY A 79 -1.25 -12.45 -8.24
C GLY A 79 -2.37 -13.37 -8.71
N ASN A 80 -3.39 -13.57 -7.87
CA ASN A 80 -4.60 -14.33 -8.21
C ASN A 80 -5.72 -13.48 -8.86
N GLY A 81 -5.49 -12.16 -9.00
CA GLY A 81 -6.46 -11.23 -9.57
C GLY A 81 -7.51 -10.70 -8.58
N ASP A 82 -7.47 -11.10 -7.31
CA ASP A 82 -8.40 -10.59 -6.30
C ASP A 82 -8.15 -9.12 -6.00
N SER A 83 -9.20 -8.41 -5.60
CA SER A 83 -9.08 -7.03 -5.14
C SER A 83 -8.34 -6.96 -3.80
N TYR A 84 -7.58 -5.90 -3.60
CA TYR A 84 -6.81 -5.66 -2.39
C TYR A 84 -7.33 -4.45 -1.62
N THR A 85 -7.48 -4.61 -0.31
CA THR A 85 -7.69 -3.50 0.62
C THR A 85 -6.63 -3.57 1.71
N GLY A 86 -5.81 -2.52 1.82
CA GLY A 86 -4.72 -2.49 2.78
C GLY A 86 -3.60 -1.53 2.39
N TRP A 87 -2.52 -1.59 3.16
CA TRP A 87 -1.33 -0.77 2.97
C TRP A 87 -0.43 -1.32 1.87
N GLY A 88 0.13 -0.44 1.04
CA GLY A 88 1.13 -0.77 0.02
C GLY A 88 2.28 0.24 -0.01
N TRP A 89 3.43 -0.20 -0.53
CA TRP A 89 4.64 0.62 -0.66
C TRP A 89 5.09 0.65 -2.11
N LEU A 90 5.46 1.84 -2.58
CA LEU A 90 6.13 2.02 -3.87
C LEU A 90 7.38 2.89 -3.64
N GLY A 91 8.56 2.28 -3.67
CA GLY A 91 9.77 2.92 -3.21
C GLY A 91 9.68 3.28 -1.71
N ASN A 92 9.84 4.56 -1.38
CA ASN A 92 9.72 5.09 -0.02
C ASN A 92 8.32 5.64 0.30
N ASP A 93 7.42 5.63 -0.67
CA ASP A 93 6.09 6.19 -0.53
C ASP A 93 5.08 5.13 -0.09
N ARG A 94 4.16 5.52 0.78
CA ARG A 94 3.16 4.66 1.37
C ARG A 94 1.78 5.04 0.85
N TYR A 95 1.00 4.02 0.53
CA TYR A 95 -0.36 4.13 -0.02
C TYR A 95 -1.31 3.26 0.79
N TYR A 96 -2.58 3.60 0.77
CA TYR A 96 -3.63 2.70 1.23
C TYR A 96 -4.60 2.46 0.08
N PHE A 97 -4.89 1.20 -0.16
CA PHE A 97 -5.79 0.78 -1.24
C PHE A 97 -7.12 0.33 -0.66
N LYS A 98 -8.19 0.70 -1.33
CA LYS A 98 -9.51 0.15 -1.11
C LYS A 98 -10.02 -0.39 -2.44
N ASP A 99 -10.35 -1.69 -2.46
CA ASP A 99 -10.76 -2.38 -3.68
C ASP A 99 -9.76 -2.17 -4.84
N SER A 100 -8.47 -2.34 -4.54
CA SER A 100 -7.34 -2.14 -5.46
C SER A 100 -7.09 -0.71 -5.93
N VAL A 101 -7.85 0.28 -5.47
CA VAL A 101 -7.70 1.69 -5.85
C VAL A 101 -7.05 2.46 -4.70
N PRO A 102 -6.02 3.30 -4.95
CA PRO A 102 -5.45 4.13 -3.90
C PRO A 102 -6.48 5.16 -3.42
N VAL A 103 -6.55 5.31 -2.10
CA VAL A 103 -7.42 6.32 -1.49
C VAL A 103 -6.77 7.70 -1.53
N THR A 104 -7.58 8.76 -1.47
CA THR A 104 -7.15 10.16 -1.41
C THR A 104 -7.84 10.92 -0.28
N GLY A 105 -7.31 12.08 0.10
CA GLY A 105 -7.86 12.89 1.16
C GLY A 105 -7.71 12.27 2.56
N TRP A 106 -8.54 12.70 3.50
CA TRP A 106 -8.53 12.19 4.86
C TRP A 106 -9.20 10.82 4.96
N GLN A 107 -8.50 9.83 5.55
CA GLN A 107 -8.99 8.47 5.72
C GLN A 107 -8.79 7.99 7.16
N TYR A 108 -9.78 7.28 7.69
CA TYR A 108 -9.67 6.58 8.98
C TYR A 108 -9.24 5.14 8.73
N ILE A 109 -8.07 4.76 9.23
CA ILE A 109 -7.46 3.45 9.03
C ILE A 109 -6.89 2.99 10.38
N ASP A 110 -7.29 1.82 10.85
CA ASP A 110 -6.78 1.21 12.08
C ASP A 110 -6.83 2.14 13.31
N GLY A 111 -7.91 2.93 13.43
CA GLY A 111 -8.11 3.84 14.56
C GLY A 111 -7.31 5.16 14.49
N LEU A 112 -6.56 5.40 13.42
CA LEU A 112 -5.88 6.65 13.15
C LEU A 112 -6.45 7.34 11.90
N LYS A 113 -6.20 8.64 11.77
CA LYS A 113 -6.65 9.44 10.61
C LYS A 113 -5.45 9.94 9.84
N TYR A 114 -5.33 9.48 8.60
CA TYR A 114 -4.23 9.81 7.69
C TYR A 114 -4.70 10.68 6.54
N TYR A 115 -3.79 11.44 5.94
CA TYR A 115 -4.05 12.21 4.74
C TYR A 115 -3.28 11.63 3.55
N PHE A 116 -3.96 11.50 2.42
CA PHE A 116 -3.41 11.04 1.15
C PHE A 116 -3.57 12.15 0.11
N GLY A 117 -2.50 12.46 -0.62
CA GLY A 117 -2.54 13.42 -1.71
C GLY A 117 -3.43 12.98 -2.88
N GLU A 118 -3.57 13.82 -3.88
CA GLU A 118 -4.34 13.49 -5.11
C GLU A 118 -3.69 12.33 -5.88
N ASP A 119 -2.40 12.13 -5.71
CA ASP A 119 -1.61 11.01 -6.25
C ASP A 119 -1.74 9.71 -5.44
N GLY A 120 -2.57 9.70 -4.38
CA GLY A 120 -2.77 8.58 -3.47
C GLY A 120 -1.66 8.36 -2.44
N ARG A 121 -0.60 9.17 -2.44
CA ARG A 121 0.53 9.05 -1.52
C ARG A 121 0.17 9.56 -0.13
N MET A 122 0.48 8.77 0.90
CA MET A 122 0.33 9.22 2.29
C MET A 122 1.31 10.36 2.60
N TRP A 123 0.80 11.44 3.17
CA TRP A 123 1.65 12.51 3.67
C TRP A 123 2.23 12.15 5.03
N SER A 124 3.55 12.22 5.15
CA SER A 124 4.28 11.98 6.41
C SER A 124 4.34 13.22 7.31
N ASP A 125 3.99 14.38 6.77
CA ASP A 125 3.91 15.67 7.45
C ASP A 125 2.63 16.37 6.99
N VAL A 126 1.68 16.49 7.91
CA VAL A 126 0.39 17.15 7.66
C VAL A 126 0.23 18.45 8.44
N GLU A 127 1.34 19.00 8.96
CA GLU A 127 1.32 20.24 9.75
C GLU A 127 0.64 21.40 9.00
N SER A 128 0.89 21.50 7.68
CA SER A 128 0.31 22.55 6.84
C SER A 128 -1.22 22.44 6.64
N LEU A 129 -1.79 21.26 6.88
CA LEU A 129 -3.23 21.02 6.77
C LEU A 129 -3.98 21.28 8.08
N LEU A 130 -3.23 21.42 9.17
CA LEU A 130 -3.75 21.65 10.51
C LEU A 130 -3.45 23.08 10.92
N GLY A 131 -4.37 23.72 11.63
CA GLY A 131 -4.08 25.02 12.25
C GLY A 131 -2.93 24.92 13.26
N SER A 132 -2.27 26.05 13.53
CA SER A 132 -1.17 26.13 14.50
C SER A 132 -1.61 25.95 15.95
N ASP A 133 -2.90 25.91 16.21
CA ASP A 133 -3.48 25.94 17.54
C ASP A 133 -3.68 24.51 18.06
N GLY A 134 -2.70 24.06 18.86
CA GLY A 134 -2.84 22.80 19.60
C GLY A 134 -4.10 22.74 20.48
N PRO A 135 -4.29 21.72 21.25
CA PRO A 135 -3.25 20.89 21.88
C PRO A 135 -2.78 19.72 21.00
N TYR A 136 -1.55 19.29 21.26
CA TYR A 136 -0.94 18.13 20.63
C TYR A 136 -0.57 17.09 21.69
N LEU A 137 -0.61 15.80 21.28
CA LEU A 137 -0.09 14.70 22.08
C LEU A 137 1.22 14.20 21.45
N ILE A 138 2.28 14.14 22.24
CA ILE A 138 3.57 13.59 21.82
C ILE A 138 3.70 12.20 22.41
N LYS A 139 3.89 11.19 21.54
CA LYS A 139 4.21 9.82 21.96
C LYS A 139 5.65 9.50 21.61
N ILE A 140 6.41 8.99 22.59
CA ILE A 140 7.81 8.58 22.41
C ILE A 140 7.87 7.06 22.62
N ASN A 141 8.37 6.35 21.61
CA ASN A 141 8.67 4.94 21.70
C ASN A 141 10.16 4.79 22.00
N LYS A 142 10.50 4.30 23.21
CA LYS A 142 11.89 4.11 23.67
C LYS A 142 12.60 2.99 22.91
N GLU A 143 11.91 1.91 22.58
CA GLU A 143 12.50 0.76 21.89
C GLU A 143 12.89 1.10 20.46
N MET A 144 12.03 1.87 19.79
CA MET A 144 12.24 2.25 18.38
C MET A 144 12.98 3.59 18.23
N ASN A 145 13.29 4.28 19.31
CA ASN A 145 13.89 5.61 19.29
C ASN A 145 13.17 6.57 18.34
N CYS A 146 11.86 6.59 18.41
CA CYS A 146 11.04 7.49 17.59
C CYS A 146 10.00 8.25 18.42
N MET A 147 9.66 9.42 17.93
CA MET A 147 8.66 10.31 18.49
C MET A 147 7.64 10.66 17.41
N THR A 148 6.35 10.57 17.76
CA THR A 148 5.27 11.01 16.89
C THR A 148 4.40 12.04 17.56
N ILE A 149 4.10 13.11 16.86
CA ILE A 149 3.19 14.16 17.29
C ILE A 149 1.81 13.85 16.71
N TYR A 150 0.78 13.90 17.56
CA TYR A 150 -0.61 13.68 17.19
C TYR A 150 -1.44 14.93 17.42
N ALA A 151 -2.25 15.31 16.45
CA ALA A 151 -3.29 16.32 16.60
C ALA A 151 -4.63 15.67 16.96
N GLN A 152 -5.50 16.49 17.54
CA GLN A 152 -6.84 16.09 17.92
C GLN A 152 -7.79 16.14 16.71
N ASP A 153 -8.62 15.11 16.58
CA ASP A 153 -9.70 15.04 15.59
C ASP A 153 -11.06 15.23 16.29
N GLY A 154 -11.33 16.44 16.73
CA GLY A 154 -12.55 16.75 17.48
C GLY A 154 -12.77 15.81 18.67
N GLY A 155 -13.96 15.22 18.77
CA GLY A 155 -14.32 14.28 19.83
C GLY A 155 -13.65 12.90 19.72
N ASN A 156 -12.98 12.60 18.60
CA ASN A 156 -12.30 11.31 18.38
C ASN A 156 -10.94 11.19 19.09
N GLY A 157 -10.46 12.29 19.71
CA GLY A 157 -9.18 12.29 20.41
C GLY A 157 -7.97 12.55 19.51
N TYR A 158 -6.78 12.21 20.03
CA TYR A 158 -5.51 12.47 19.35
C TYR A 158 -5.18 11.31 18.39
N ILE A 159 -5.80 11.31 17.23
CA ILE A 159 -5.69 10.23 16.24
C ILE A 159 -5.08 10.65 14.90
N ILE A 160 -4.73 11.93 14.73
CA ILE A 160 -4.08 12.41 13.51
C ILE A 160 -2.56 12.39 13.73
N PRO A 161 -1.78 11.44 13.17
CA PRO A 161 -0.33 11.52 13.19
C PRO A 161 0.12 12.68 12.32
N VAL A 162 0.67 13.71 12.94
CA VAL A 162 1.10 14.93 12.24
C VAL A 162 2.45 14.74 11.60
N LYS A 163 3.41 14.27 12.42
CA LYS A 163 4.81 14.11 12.02
C LYS A 163 5.54 13.19 12.97
N SER A 164 6.49 12.44 12.44
CA SER A 164 7.35 11.56 13.22
C SER A 164 8.82 11.92 13.07
N PHE A 165 9.60 11.70 14.13
CA PHE A 165 11.03 12.00 14.17
C PHE A 165 11.78 10.84 14.79
N LEU A 166 13.01 10.64 14.37
CA LEU A 166 13.97 9.86 15.14
C LEU A 166 14.39 10.68 16.36
N THR A 167 14.53 10.00 17.48
CA THR A 167 14.97 10.61 18.74
C THR A 167 16.00 9.71 19.42
N SER A 168 16.84 10.29 20.26
CA SER A 168 17.73 9.53 21.13
C SER A 168 17.10 9.47 22.52
N VAL A 169 16.84 8.26 23.00
CA VAL A 169 16.21 8.02 24.29
C VAL A 169 17.19 7.21 25.14
N GLY A 170 17.64 7.79 26.26
CA GLY A 170 18.52 7.10 27.22
C GLY A 170 17.78 6.06 28.06
N ASP A 171 18.52 5.15 28.66
CA ASP A 171 17.98 4.09 29.53
C ASP A 171 17.23 4.66 30.73
N ASP A 172 17.74 5.77 31.29
CA ASP A 172 17.16 6.48 32.44
C ASP A 172 15.94 7.35 32.06
N THR A 173 15.53 7.40 30.77
CA THR A 173 14.37 8.16 30.37
C THR A 173 13.11 7.53 30.99
N PRO A 174 12.41 8.25 31.87
CA PRO A 174 11.27 7.68 32.59
C PRO A 174 10.08 7.40 31.64
N VAL A 175 9.38 6.32 31.94
CA VAL A 175 8.13 5.95 31.27
C VAL A 175 6.95 6.57 32.04
N GLY A 176 5.99 7.15 31.32
CA GLY A 176 4.80 7.75 31.91
C GLY A 176 4.17 8.81 31.03
N THR A 177 3.10 9.41 31.54
CA THR A 177 2.42 10.53 30.87
C THR A 177 2.79 11.82 31.57
N PHE A 178 3.28 12.78 30.81
CA PHE A 178 3.79 14.04 31.33
C PHE A 178 3.13 15.21 30.59
N LYS A 179 3.03 16.37 31.26
CA LYS A 179 2.68 17.63 30.63
C LYS A 179 3.94 18.41 30.30
N THR A 180 3.91 19.23 29.25
CA THR A 180 4.98 20.14 28.88
C THR A 180 4.55 21.61 29.13
N PRO A 181 4.51 22.06 30.38
CA PRO A 181 3.94 23.37 30.75
C PRO A 181 4.81 24.53 30.27
N GLU A 182 6.08 24.31 30.07
CA GLU A 182 7.04 25.37 29.78
C GLU A 182 7.71 25.13 28.43
N LYS A 183 7.80 26.18 27.62
CA LYS A 183 8.47 26.23 26.34
C LYS A 183 9.53 27.30 26.31
N TYR A 184 10.73 26.99 25.86
CA TYR A 184 11.84 27.94 25.79
C TYR A 184 12.35 28.02 24.36
N ARG A 185 12.53 29.24 23.84
CA ARG A 185 13.20 29.41 22.57
C ARG A 185 14.69 28.99 22.67
N TRP A 186 15.32 29.32 23.83
CA TRP A 186 16.66 28.91 24.19
C TRP A 186 16.69 28.51 25.66
N ARG A 187 17.36 27.40 25.96
CA ARG A 187 17.53 26.91 27.31
C ARG A 187 18.96 26.47 27.54
N LEU A 188 19.60 26.92 28.62
CA LEU A 188 20.87 26.39 29.08
C LEU A 188 20.67 25.01 29.66
N MET A 189 21.43 24.05 29.12
CA MET A 189 21.48 22.67 29.56
C MET A 189 22.72 22.44 30.43
N ILE A 190 22.91 21.21 30.89
CA ILE A 190 24.10 20.78 31.62
C ILE A 190 25.34 20.98 30.72
N HIS A 191 26.47 21.34 31.29
CA HIS A 191 27.74 21.64 30.61
C HIS A 191 27.71 22.87 29.69
N ASP A 192 26.98 23.90 30.09
CA ASP A 192 26.93 25.22 29.42
C ASP A 192 26.55 25.15 27.90
N VAL A 193 25.79 24.14 27.53
CA VAL A 193 25.24 23.99 26.16
C VAL A 193 23.85 24.57 26.10
N TYR A 194 23.60 25.45 25.11
CA TYR A 194 22.26 25.96 24.85
C TYR A 194 21.54 25.08 23.85
N THR A 195 20.27 24.72 24.15
CA THR A 195 19.37 24.09 23.20
C THR A 195 18.27 25.05 22.79
N GLN A 196 17.85 24.94 21.53
CA GLN A 196 16.79 25.74 20.94
C GLN A 196 15.47 24.98 21.02
N TYR A 197 14.36 25.69 21.20
CA TYR A 197 12.99 25.14 21.25
C TYR A 197 12.79 24.05 22.31
N ALA A 198 13.42 24.19 23.46
CA ALA A 198 13.27 23.24 24.54
C ALA A 198 11.90 23.31 25.21
N THR A 199 11.36 22.15 25.59
CA THR A 199 10.20 22.02 26.46
C THR A 199 10.61 21.36 27.77
N ARG A 200 10.05 21.79 28.88
CA ARG A 200 10.22 21.15 30.18
C ARG A 200 9.01 20.26 30.46
N ARG A 201 9.24 19.02 30.86
CA ARG A 201 8.16 18.20 31.41
C ARG A 201 7.80 18.69 32.80
N GLY A 202 6.52 18.68 33.13
CA GLY A 202 6.05 18.80 34.50
C GLY A 202 6.40 17.56 35.33
N ALA A 203 6.47 17.72 36.61
CA ALA A 203 6.62 16.60 37.54
C ALA A 203 5.38 15.71 37.54
#